data_0cb8237065e1eeb13c34ccb235438a61
#
_entry.id   0cb8237065e1eeb13c34ccb235438a61
#
_cell.length_a   1.000
_cell.length_b   1.000
_cell.length_c   1.000
_cell.angle_alpha   90.00
_cell.angle_beta   90.00
_cell.angle_gamma   90.00
#
_symmetry.space_group_name_H-M   'P 1'
#
loop_
_entity.id
_entity.type
_entity.pdbx_description
1 polymer ?
#
loop_
_entity_poly.entity_id
_entity_poly.type
_entity_poly.pdbx_seq_one_letter_code
_entity_poly.pdbx_strand_id
1 'polypeptide(L)'
;MSGAADSTAKLFARASSLLIGAKADAIGDHDAREMLRALDYAVPESAAPSEGISPETANRAHLLDVASRVARVFELAAPDAPGLIAFGAQFDPVLADPLHQGSPLVGVSGVGLSLQQAFQSCIGEAVEYLSQLHNQSDVLLESGIDDRAAGLGPQALELVADLSKRRTRPDRGLSWHRATRLSDGCEVMLPADLCVRRPPAHREFTPPFPLSIGSAAGVSREGAALHGLLELIERDATSLWWRGGQFGRLIPPHHPAAVAAGDLVRQLRHGVAAPRRTWLLDITTDIGVPCVVAVSCRADGSGFAFGLSARPRLEAAVCSAIVELCQGELADVVVATKRSERGDAALNAQDRIHLRRAAIPANQCKLLHPIAEPATHLAFDATEASVFFI
;
A
#
# COMPACT_ATOMS: atom_id res chain seq x y z
N MET A 1 8.93 2.44 29.42
CA MET A 1 8.52 1.92 28.10
C MET A 1 9.68 1.76 27.10
N SER A 2 10.88 2.31 27.37
CA SER A 2 12.07 2.20 26.50
C SER A 2 12.65 0.77 26.38
N GLY A 3 12.62 -0.03 27.44
CA GLY A 3 13.28 -1.35 27.45
C GLY A 3 12.62 -2.43 26.60
N ALA A 4 11.29 -2.40 26.46
CA ALA A 4 10.57 -3.41 25.65
C ALA A 4 10.76 -3.17 24.14
N ALA A 5 10.78 -1.91 23.70
CA ALA A 5 11.03 -1.56 22.29
C ALA A 5 12.46 -1.94 21.86
N ASP A 6 13.46 -1.71 22.72
CA ASP A 6 14.85 -2.11 22.47
C ASP A 6 15.02 -3.64 22.39
N SER A 7 14.30 -4.40 23.21
CA SER A 7 14.29 -5.86 23.16
C SER A 7 13.70 -6.39 21.83
N THR A 8 12.58 -5.83 21.39
CA THR A 8 11.92 -6.23 20.13
C THR A 8 12.79 -5.89 18.91
N ALA A 9 13.42 -4.72 18.89
CA ALA A 9 14.34 -4.31 17.84
C ALA A 9 15.53 -5.29 17.72
N LYS A 10 16.14 -5.67 18.82
CA LYS A 10 17.22 -6.67 18.85
C LYS A 10 16.78 -8.03 18.36
N LEU A 11 15.55 -8.43 18.68
CA LEU A 11 14.96 -9.68 18.22
C LEU A 11 14.80 -9.72 16.70
N PHE A 12 14.25 -8.66 16.09
CA PHE A 12 14.15 -8.55 14.63
C PHE A 12 15.52 -8.54 13.94
N ALA A 13 16.48 -7.77 14.46
CA ALA A 13 17.84 -7.72 13.93
C ALA A 13 18.52 -9.10 13.97
N ARG A 14 18.32 -9.85 15.08
CA ARG A 14 18.86 -11.19 15.20
C ARG A 14 18.20 -12.19 14.27
N ALA A 15 16.87 -12.14 14.12
CA ALA A 15 16.12 -12.95 13.20
C ALA A 15 16.56 -12.71 11.74
N SER A 16 16.76 -11.46 11.34
CA SER A 16 17.32 -11.08 10.04
C SER A 16 18.70 -11.74 9.82
N SER A 17 19.60 -11.62 10.80
CA SER A 17 20.95 -12.18 10.72
C SER A 17 20.95 -13.70 10.57
N LEU A 18 20.04 -14.40 11.26
CA LEU A 18 19.91 -15.87 11.18
C LEU A 18 19.44 -16.32 9.79
N LEU A 19 18.54 -15.57 9.14
CA LEU A 19 18.07 -15.88 7.78
C LEU A 19 19.19 -15.81 6.74
N ILE A 20 20.15 -14.91 6.91
CA ILE A 20 21.27 -14.76 5.97
C ILE A 20 22.51 -15.57 6.37
N GLY A 21 22.35 -16.56 7.28
CA GLY A 21 23.40 -17.52 7.59
C GLY A 21 24.42 -17.07 8.64
N ALA A 22 24.09 -16.11 9.49
CA ALA A 22 24.95 -15.77 10.64
C ALA A 22 25.07 -16.98 11.59
N LYS A 23 26.28 -17.18 12.16
CA LYS A 23 26.52 -18.27 13.11
C LYS A 23 25.51 -18.21 14.25
N ALA A 24 24.87 -19.36 14.49
CA ALA A 24 23.91 -19.54 15.58
C ALA A 24 24.63 -19.45 16.93
N ASP A 25 24.07 -18.66 17.84
CA ASP A 25 24.41 -18.69 19.27
C ASP A 25 23.34 -19.49 19.99
N ALA A 26 23.70 -20.68 20.49
CA ALA A 26 22.73 -21.68 20.97
C ALA A 26 21.84 -21.19 22.13
N ILE A 27 22.24 -20.19 22.87
CA ILE A 27 21.54 -19.68 24.06
C ILE A 27 20.69 -18.44 23.76
N GLY A 28 21.13 -17.57 22.80
CA GLY A 28 20.47 -16.28 22.51
C GLY A 28 19.47 -16.30 21.35
N ASP A 29 19.39 -17.40 20.61
CA ASP A 29 18.65 -17.46 19.34
C ASP A 29 17.25 -18.06 19.43
N HIS A 30 16.84 -18.52 20.63
CA HIS A 30 15.55 -19.22 20.78
C HIS A 30 14.37 -18.36 20.33
N ASP A 31 14.25 -17.16 20.85
CA ASP A 31 13.15 -16.24 20.56
C ASP A 31 13.17 -15.79 19.09
N ALA A 32 14.37 -15.54 18.52
CA ALA A 32 14.51 -15.19 17.11
C ALA A 32 14.08 -16.32 16.18
N ARG A 33 14.41 -17.58 16.53
CA ARG A 33 13.95 -18.76 15.79
C ARG A 33 12.46 -19.00 15.94
N GLU A 34 11.89 -18.75 17.12
CA GLU A 34 10.45 -18.83 17.36
C GLU A 34 9.71 -17.78 16.51
N MET A 35 10.19 -16.55 16.48
CA MET A 35 9.66 -15.51 15.59
C MET A 35 9.71 -15.94 14.13
N LEU A 36 10.84 -16.46 13.65
CA LEU A 36 10.96 -16.94 12.26
C LEU A 36 9.98 -18.06 11.96
N ARG A 37 9.77 -19.01 12.89
CA ARG A 37 8.73 -20.05 12.73
C ARG A 37 7.33 -19.46 12.70
N ALA A 38 7.01 -18.50 13.58
CA ALA A 38 5.71 -17.84 13.58
C ALA A 38 5.42 -17.09 12.28
N LEU A 39 6.47 -16.53 11.65
CA LEU A 39 6.40 -15.87 10.34
C LEU A 39 6.48 -16.86 9.17
N ASP A 40 6.58 -18.16 9.43
CA ASP A 40 6.80 -19.20 8.40
C ASP A 40 8.04 -18.93 7.53
N TYR A 41 9.10 -18.43 8.15
CA TYR A 41 10.39 -18.21 7.50
C TYR A 41 11.32 -19.37 7.79
N ALA A 42 11.63 -20.16 6.76
CA ALA A 42 12.55 -21.27 6.88
C ALA A 42 13.97 -20.78 7.22
N VAL A 43 14.51 -21.21 8.34
CA VAL A 43 15.91 -20.97 8.69
C VAL A 43 16.76 -22.05 8.01
N PRO A 44 17.79 -21.70 7.23
CA PRO A 44 18.70 -22.69 6.69
C PRO A 44 19.34 -23.52 7.82
N GLU A 45 19.22 -24.84 7.77
CA GLU A 45 19.76 -25.75 8.81
C GLU A 45 21.29 -25.77 8.82
N SER A 46 21.92 -25.44 7.72
CA SER A 46 23.38 -25.21 7.63
C SER A 46 23.65 -24.22 6.49
N ALA A 47 24.45 -23.21 6.77
CA ALA A 47 25.04 -22.40 5.72
C ALA A 47 26.07 -23.27 4.98
N ALA A 48 25.63 -24.03 3.97
CA ALA A 48 26.57 -24.53 2.98
C ALA A 48 27.05 -23.30 2.18
N PRO A 49 28.36 -22.99 2.19
CA PRO A 49 28.87 -21.72 1.63
C PRO A 49 28.77 -21.62 0.11
N SER A 50 28.13 -22.55 -0.57
CA SER A 50 28.17 -22.70 -2.03
C SER A 50 26.92 -22.30 -2.79
N GLU A 51 25.79 -22.10 -2.12
CA GLU A 51 24.57 -21.59 -2.78
C GLU A 51 24.25 -20.20 -2.24
N GLY A 52 24.21 -19.22 -3.12
CA GLY A 52 23.84 -17.83 -2.76
C GLY A 52 22.47 -17.75 -2.10
N ILE A 53 22.25 -16.75 -1.24
CA ILE A 53 20.96 -16.48 -0.60
C ILE A 53 19.91 -16.21 -1.70
N SER A 54 18.75 -16.88 -1.62
CA SER A 54 17.69 -16.63 -2.59
C SER A 54 17.16 -15.18 -2.48
N PRO A 55 16.68 -14.58 -3.59
CA PRO A 55 16.10 -13.22 -3.54
C PRO A 55 14.96 -13.10 -2.53
N GLU A 56 14.16 -14.16 -2.37
CA GLU A 56 13.08 -14.20 -1.40
C GLU A 56 13.59 -14.16 0.05
N THR A 57 14.61 -14.95 0.37
CA THR A 57 15.25 -14.95 1.69
C THR A 57 15.91 -13.61 1.98
N ALA A 58 16.58 -13.01 1.00
CA ALA A 58 17.17 -11.69 1.12
C ALA A 58 16.11 -10.61 1.40
N ASN A 59 14.97 -10.66 0.71
CA ASN A 59 13.85 -9.76 0.94
C ASN A 59 13.25 -9.94 2.35
N ARG A 60 13.02 -11.16 2.79
CA ARG A 60 12.53 -11.46 4.16
C ARG A 60 13.49 -10.92 5.23
N ALA A 61 14.79 -11.12 5.04
CA ALA A 61 15.82 -10.57 5.94
C ALA A 61 15.83 -9.04 5.94
N HIS A 62 15.65 -8.41 4.77
CA HIS A 62 15.54 -6.96 4.65
C HIS A 62 14.30 -6.40 5.40
N LEU A 63 13.15 -7.05 5.29
CA LEU A 63 11.94 -6.64 6.02
C LEU A 63 12.16 -6.72 7.54
N LEU A 64 12.82 -7.78 8.04
CA LEU A 64 13.18 -7.91 9.44
C LEU A 64 14.19 -6.83 9.88
N ASP A 65 15.17 -6.49 9.03
CA ASP A 65 16.12 -5.43 9.31
C ASP A 65 15.42 -4.06 9.40
N VAL A 66 14.50 -3.76 8.48
CA VAL A 66 13.67 -2.54 8.58
C VAL A 66 12.82 -2.56 9.85
N ALA A 67 12.17 -3.68 10.17
CA ALA A 67 11.38 -3.83 11.39
C ALA A 67 12.21 -3.61 12.67
N SER A 68 13.51 -3.96 12.64
CA SER A 68 14.41 -3.72 13.77
C SER A 68 14.70 -2.23 14.03
N ARG A 69 14.47 -1.38 13.04
CA ARG A 69 14.76 0.06 13.10
C ARG A 69 13.53 0.93 13.29
N VAL A 70 12.31 0.36 13.14
CA VAL A 70 11.08 1.12 13.40
C VAL A 70 10.88 1.37 14.90
N ALA A 71 10.21 2.47 15.24
CA ALA A 71 9.99 2.86 16.63
C ALA A 71 9.15 1.84 17.39
N ARG A 72 8.17 1.22 16.72
CA ARG A 72 7.36 0.12 17.27
C ARG A 72 6.60 -0.63 16.16
N VAL A 73 6.37 -1.91 16.40
CA VAL A 73 5.42 -2.77 15.69
C VAL A 73 4.42 -3.30 16.71
N PHE A 74 3.15 -3.34 16.37
CA PHE A 74 2.07 -3.78 17.27
C PHE A 74 0.93 -4.42 16.49
N GLU A 75 0.23 -5.34 17.13
CA GLU A 75 -0.98 -5.95 16.59
C GLU A 75 -2.20 -5.07 16.81
N LEU A 76 -3.11 -5.10 15.85
CA LEU A 76 -4.40 -4.41 15.88
C LEU A 76 -5.53 -5.44 15.85
N ALA A 77 -6.47 -5.34 16.78
CA ALA A 77 -7.64 -6.20 16.78
C ALA A 77 -8.69 -5.68 15.80
N ALA A 78 -9.16 -6.54 14.89
CA ALA A 78 -10.21 -6.26 13.91
C ALA A 78 -11.55 -6.87 14.37
N PRO A 79 -12.38 -6.17 15.17
CA PRO A 79 -13.58 -6.76 15.78
C PRO A 79 -14.65 -7.17 14.76
N ASP A 80 -14.74 -6.46 13.63
CA ASP A 80 -15.68 -6.79 12.54
C ASP A 80 -15.16 -7.91 11.61
N ALA A 81 -13.89 -8.30 11.74
CA ALA A 81 -13.23 -9.34 10.96
C ALA A 81 -12.16 -10.08 11.79
N PRO A 82 -12.55 -10.86 12.80
CA PRO A 82 -11.60 -11.52 13.72
C PRO A 82 -10.67 -12.55 13.04
N GLY A 83 -11.00 -13.02 11.84
CA GLY A 83 -10.10 -13.84 11.02
C GLY A 83 -8.99 -13.05 10.29
N LEU A 84 -9.00 -11.71 10.39
CA LEU A 84 -7.96 -10.86 9.82
C LEU A 84 -6.86 -10.64 10.84
N ILE A 85 -5.62 -10.86 10.45
CA ILE A 85 -4.45 -10.47 11.23
C ILE A 85 -4.01 -9.09 10.76
N ALA A 86 -3.81 -8.16 11.69
CA ALA A 86 -3.46 -6.78 11.37
C ALA A 86 -2.28 -6.30 12.24
N PHE A 87 -1.29 -5.71 11.60
CA PHE A 87 -0.18 -5.04 12.25
C PHE A 87 -0.19 -3.55 11.95
N GLY A 88 0.20 -2.76 12.95
CA GLY A 88 0.60 -1.38 12.78
C GLY A 88 2.08 -1.21 13.08
N ALA A 89 2.72 -0.26 12.40
CA ALA A 89 4.09 0.14 12.71
C ALA A 89 4.20 1.66 12.70
N GLN A 90 5.16 2.18 13.49
CA GLN A 90 5.54 3.59 13.48
C GLN A 90 7.04 3.73 13.28
N PHE A 91 7.46 4.63 12.42
CA PHE A 91 8.86 4.89 12.14
C PHE A 91 9.15 6.38 11.98
N ASP A 92 10.41 6.74 12.17
CA ASP A 92 10.92 8.08 11.92
C ASP A 92 11.47 8.15 10.51
N PRO A 93 11.04 9.11 9.67
CA PRO A 93 11.62 9.32 8.35
C PRO A 93 13.14 9.52 8.31
N VAL A 94 13.76 9.89 9.42
CA VAL A 94 15.22 9.98 9.57
C VAL A 94 15.93 8.65 9.28
N LEU A 95 15.21 7.51 9.38
CA LEU A 95 15.75 6.19 9.01
C LEU A 95 16.17 6.10 7.53
N ALA A 96 15.54 6.88 6.65
CA ALA A 96 15.92 6.95 5.26
C ALA A 96 17.14 7.87 5.06
N ASP A 97 17.09 9.08 5.63
CA ASP A 97 18.16 10.06 5.52
C ASP A 97 18.03 11.15 6.59
N PRO A 98 19.15 11.67 7.14
CA PRO A 98 19.18 12.79 8.09
C PRO A 98 18.49 14.08 7.61
N LEU A 99 18.31 14.27 6.30
CA LEU A 99 17.51 15.38 5.73
C LEU A 99 16.10 15.46 6.29
N HIS A 100 15.55 14.32 6.75
CA HIS A 100 14.19 14.23 7.29
C HIS A 100 14.14 14.43 8.81
N GLN A 101 15.23 14.89 9.43
CA GLN A 101 15.26 15.17 10.87
C GLN A 101 14.17 16.17 11.27
N GLY A 102 13.42 15.85 12.32
CA GLY A 102 12.30 16.68 12.79
C GLY A 102 11.00 16.47 12.02
N SER A 103 10.96 15.57 11.04
CA SER A 103 9.70 15.14 10.44
C SER A 103 8.85 14.37 11.48
N PRO A 104 7.50 14.43 11.38
CA PRO A 104 6.65 13.64 12.28
C PRO A 104 6.81 12.14 12.01
N LEU A 105 6.61 11.34 13.06
CA LEU A 105 6.53 9.88 12.92
C LEU A 105 5.44 9.50 11.92
N VAL A 106 5.75 8.52 11.09
CA VAL A 106 4.82 7.96 10.10
C VAL A 106 4.25 6.66 10.64
N GLY A 107 2.93 6.52 10.57
CA GLY A 107 2.22 5.28 10.85
C GLY A 107 1.89 4.56 9.58
N VAL A 108 2.12 3.25 9.55
CA VAL A 108 1.71 2.33 8.49
C VAL A 108 0.95 1.17 9.10
N SER A 109 0.20 0.45 8.29
CA SER A 109 -0.49 -0.77 8.72
C SER A 109 -0.50 -1.79 7.59
N GLY A 110 -0.59 -3.05 7.96
CA GLY A 110 -0.71 -4.13 7.00
C GLY A 110 -1.58 -5.23 7.56
N VAL A 111 -2.25 -5.93 6.66
CA VAL A 111 -3.20 -6.99 7.00
C VAL A 111 -2.93 -8.24 6.18
N GLY A 112 -3.40 -9.38 6.69
CA GLY A 112 -3.28 -10.66 6.00
C GLY A 112 -4.10 -11.75 6.65
N LEU A 113 -4.12 -12.93 6.01
CA LEU A 113 -4.76 -14.14 6.51
C LEU A 113 -3.79 -15.01 7.34
N SER A 114 -2.51 -14.63 7.37
CA SER A 114 -1.45 -15.22 8.19
C SER A 114 -0.57 -14.13 8.78
N LEU A 115 0.15 -14.48 9.87
CA LEU A 115 1.14 -13.58 10.48
C LEU A 115 2.17 -13.10 9.46
N GLN A 116 2.65 -14.01 8.61
CA GLN A 116 3.59 -13.69 7.53
C GLN A 116 3.04 -12.62 6.59
N GLN A 117 1.82 -12.82 6.07
CA GLN A 117 1.21 -11.87 5.13
C GLN A 117 0.99 -10.50 5.78
N ALA A 118 0.45 -10.46 7.00
CA ALA A 118 0.21 -9.22 7.72
C ALA A 118 1.51 -8.46 8.04
N PHE A 119 2.56 -9.18 8.46
CA PHE A 119 3.87 -8.61 8.71
C PHE A 119 4.51 -8.06 7.43
N GLN A 120 4.54 -8.86 6.36
CA GLN A 120 5.09 -8.43 5.07
C GLN A 120 4.34 -7.23 4.48
N SER A 121 3.00 -7.22 4.61
CA SER A 121 2.18 -6.07 4.19
C SER A 121 2.54 -4.81 4.99
N CYS A 122 2.60 -4.91 6.31
CA CYS A 122 2.87 -3.76 7.20
C CYS A 122 4.29 -3.19 7.02
N ILE A 123 5.31 -4.05 7.03
CA ILE A 123 6.69 -3.60 6.89
C ILE A 123 7.01 -3.26 5.44
N GLY A 124 6.37 -3.94 4.47
CA GLY A 124 6.45 -3.59 3.04
C GLY A 124 5.97 -2.16 2.77
N GLU A 125 4.86 -1.74 3.40
CA GLU A 125 4.37 -0.34 3.32
C GLU A 125 5.36 0.65 3.94
N ALA A 126 6.04 0.27 5.03
CA ALA A 126 7.12 1.09 5.60
C ALA A 126 8.31 1.22 4.62
N VAL A 127 8.75 0.12 3.99
CA VAL A 127 9.81 0.12 2.98
C VAL A 127 9.42 0.99 1.80
N GLU A 128 8.19 0.86 1.31
CA GLU A 128 7.68 1.68 0.21
C GLU A 128 7.73 3.17 0.55
N TYR A 129 7.21 3.56 1.71
CA TYR A 129 7.25 4.95 2.14
C TYR A 129 8.68 5.48 2.27
N LEU A 130 9.58 4.71 2.91
CA LEU A 130 10.99 5.09 3.09
C LEU A 130 11.70 5.26 1.74
N SER A 131 11.39 4.42 0.75
CA SER A 131 11.96 4.51 -0.60
C SER A 131 11.51 5.75 -1.38
N GLN A 132 10.38 6.35 -1.02
CA GLN A 132 9.88 7.60 -1.61
C GLN A 132 10.60 8.84 -1.07
N LEU A 133 11.34 8.74 0.05
CA LEU A 133 11.99 9.86 0.67
C LEU A 133 13.27 10.25 -0.10
N HIS A 134 13.43 11.53 -0.35
CA HIS A 134 14.65 12.07 -0.94
C HIS A 134 15.85 11.85 -0.01
N ASN A 135 16.93 11.31 -0.57
CA ASN A 135 18.20 11.08 0.11
C ASN A 135 19.27 12.08 -0.36
N GLN A 136 20.25 12.36 0.50
CA GLN A 136 21.41 13.19 0.12
C GLN A 136 22.24 12.57 -1.00
N SER A 137 22.20 11.23 -1.13
CA SER A 137 22.86 10.50 -2.20
C SER A 137 22.13 10.55 -3.55
N ASP A 138 20.90 11.04 -3.60
CA ASP A 138 20.15 11.15 -4.86
C ASP A 138 20.80 12.20 -5.75
N VAL A 139 21.16 11.78 -6.96
CA VAL A 139 21.74 12.68 -7.96
C VAL A 139 20.62 13.45 -8.64
N LEU A 140 20.39 14.68 -8.19
CA LEU A 140 19.48 15.61 -8.84
C LEU A 140 20.24 16.54 -9.77
N LEU A 141 19.66 16.84 -10.94
CA LEU A 141 20.24 17.76 -11.90
C LEU A 141 19.44 19.07 -11.88
N GLU A 142 20.08 20.19 -11.67
CA GLU A 142 19.45 21.52 -11.77
C GLU A 142 19.52 22.03 -13.20
N SER A 143 18.38 22.35 -13.81
CA SER A 143 18.33 22.95 -15.15
C SER A 143 16.97 23.59 -15.46
N GLY A 144 16.89 24.34 -16.58
CA GLY A 144 15.65 24.81 -17.16
C GLY A 144 14.77 23.68 -17.68
N ILE A 145 13.50 23.98 -17.94
CA ILE A 145 12.52 23.01 -18.46
C ILE A 145 12.91 22.58 -19.87
N ASP A 146 13.25 23.54 -20.73
CA ASP A 146 13.52 23.31 -22.14
C ASP A 146 14.71 22.36 -22.37
N ASP A 147 15.65 22.32 -21.42
CA ASP A 147 16.84 21.49 -21.49
C ASP A 147 16.57 20.01 -21.16
N ARG A 148 15.52 19.71 -20.38
CA ARG A 148 15.30 18.38 -19.77
C ARG A 148 13.97 17.74 -20.09
N ALA A 149 13.03 18.49 -20.65
CA ALA A 149 11.72 18.00 -21.03
C ALA A 149 11.74 17.08 -22.28
N ALA A 150 12.89 16.96 -22.95
CA ALA A 150 13.07 16.04 -24.07
C ALA A 150 12.75 14.60 -23.65
N GLY A 151 11.85 13.97 -24.40
CA GLY A 151 11.39 12.60 -24.11
C GLY A 151 10.12 12.49 -23.27
N LEU A 152 9.59 13.58 -22.73
CA LEU A 152 8.27 13.59 -22.10
C LEU A 152 7.16 13.66 -23.15
N GLY A 153 6.06 12.91 -22.94
CA GLY A 153 4.87 13.05 -23.77
C GLY A 153 4.18 14.40 -23.59
N PRO A 154 3.31 14.81 -24.55
CA PRO A 154 2.67 16.14 -24.53
C PRO A 154 1.96 16.50 -23.22
N GLN A 155 1.22 15.56 -22.65
CA GLN A 155 0.49 15.77 -21.38
C GLN A 155 1.43 15.97 -20.19
N ALA A 156 2.55 15.21 -20.13
CA ALA A 156 3.55 15.38 -19.08
C ALA A 156 4.27 16.74 -19.22
N LEU A 157 4.55 17.17 -20.44
CA LEU A 157 5.11 18.50 -20.74
C LEU A 157 4.18 19.62 -20.28
N GLU A 158 2.90 19.53 -20.59
CA GLU A 158 1.89 20.50 -20.16
C GLU A 158 1.80 20.58 -18.63
N LEU A 159 1.77 19.42 -17.95
CA LEU A 159 1.78 19.36 -16.49
C LEU A 159 3.03 20.04 -15.91
N VAL A 160 4.22 19.71 -16.40
CA VAL A 160 5.48 20.28 -15.93
C VAL A 160 5.51 21.80 -16.18
N ALA A 161 5.04 22.25 -17.34
CA ALA A 161 4.96 23.67 -17.66
C ALA A 161 3.99 24.43 -16.73
N ASP A 162 2.83 23.82 -16.40
CA ASP A 162 1.88 24.44 -15.46
C ASP A 162 2.41 24.47 -14.03
N LEU A 163 3.02 23.40 -13.55
CA LEU A 163 3.65 23.33 -12.23
C LEU A 163 4.80 24.36 -12.10
N SER A 164 5.54 24.58 -13.16
CA SER A 164 6.64 25.55 -13.19
C SER A 164 6.18 26.98 -12.96
N LYS A 165 4.96 27.33 -13.38
CA LYS A 165 4.36 28.66 -13.11
C LYS A 165 4.02 28.88 -11.64
N ARG A 166 3.89 27.78 -10.86
CA ARG A 166 3.49 27.79 -9.45
C ARG A 166 4.65 27.54 -8.49
N ARG A 167 5.88 27.69 -8.96
CA ARG A 167 7.08 27.45 -8.14
C ARG A 167 7.23 28.42 -6.99
N THR A 168 7.73 27.92 -5.87
CA THR A 168 8.06 28.74 -4.70
C THR A 168 9.33 29.57 -4.91
N ARG A 169 10.21 29.14 -5.84
CA ARG A 169 11.50 29.76 -6.16
C ARG A 169 11.69 29.84 -7.68
N PRO A 170 11.06 30.81 -8.36
CA PRO A 170 11.07 30.90 -9.81
C PRO A 170 12.46 31.30 -10.40
N ASP A 171 13.33 31.84 -9.58
CA ASP A 171 14.68 32.29 -9.90
C ASP A 171 15.73 31.19 -10.03
N ARG A 172 15.40 29.96 -9.60
CA ARG A 172 16.27 28.78 -9.69
C ARG A 172 15.82 27.84 -10.79
N GLY A 173 16.72 26.98 -11.26
CA GLY A 173 16.37 25.81 -12.08
C GLY A 173 15.45 24.85 -11.31
N LEU A 174 14.77 23.94 -12.01
CA LEU A 174 14.12 22.81 -11.38
C LEU A 174 15.14 21.72 -11.05
N SER A 175 14.93 21.02 -9.95
CA SER A 175 15.64 19.78 -9.66
C SER A 175 14.97 18.63 -10.40
N TRP A 176 15.76 17.88 -11.15
CA TRP A 176 15.30 16.77 -12.00
C TRP A 176 15.84 15.45 -11.50
N HIS A 177 14.99 14.44 -11.49
CA HIS A 177 15.31 13.07 -11.15
C HIS A 177 15.29 12.21 -12.42
N ARG A 178 16.23 11.26 -12.53
CA ARG A 178 16.25 10.28 -13.62
C ARG A 178 15.16 9.24 -13.43
N ALA A 179 14.45 8.94 -14.48
CA ALA A 179 13.43 7.90 -14.52
C ALA A 179 13.60 7.06 -15.80
N THR A 180 13.04 5.86 -15.78
CA THR A 180 12.99 4.99 -16.95
C THR A 180 11.55 4.92 -17.43
N ARG A 181 11.29 5.25 -18.70
CA ARG A 181 9.97 5.10 -19.31
C ARG A 181 9.71 3.61 -19.57
N LEU A 182 8.63 3.08 -18.98
CA LEU A 182 8.36 1.64 -19.01
C LEU A 182 8.04 1.11 -20.41
N SER A 183 7.48 1.94 -21.31
CA SER A 183 7.05 1.51 -22.66
C SER A 183 8.20 1.16 -23.59
N ASP A 184 9.40 1.72 -23.39
CA ASP A 184 10.53 1.55 -24.32
C ASP A 184 11.90 1.49 -23.62
N GLY A 185 11.92 1.57 -22.28
CA GLY A 185 13.16 1.54 -21.50
C GLY A 185 14.03 2.80 -21.60
N CYS A 186 13.55 3.86 -22.28
CA CYS A 186 14.31 5.09 -22.41
C CYS A 186 14.43 5.86 -21.09
N GLU A 187 15.61 6.43 -20.86
CA GLU A 187 15.81 7.37 -19.75
C GLU A 187 15.08 8.68 -20.05
N VAL A 188 14.36 9.16 -19.06
CA VAL A 188 13.65 10.44 -19.08
C VAL A 188 13.94 11.20 -17.79
N MET A 189 13.77 12.53 -17.83
CA MET A 189 13.95 13.38 -16.67
C MET A 189 12.57 13.85 -16.18
N LEU A 190 12.31 13.74 -14.89
CA LEU A 190 11.09 14.21 -14.24
C LEU A 190 11.45 15.20 -13.13
N PRO A 191 10.64 16.22 -12.88
CA PRO A 191 10.81 17.07 -11.71
C PRO A 191 10.85 16.25 -10.43
N ALA A 192 11.88 16.50 -9.59
CA ALA A 192 12.12 15.70 -8.40
C ALA A 192 10.91 15.67 -7.43
N ASP A 193 10.18 16.78 -7.31
CA ASP A 193 8.98 16.86 -6.47
C ASP A 193 7.80 15.99 -6.98
N LEU A 194 7.85 15.46 -8.22
CA LEU A 194 6.90 14.47 -8.73
C LEU A 194 7.35 13.02 -8.49
N CYS A 195 8.61 12.82 -8.11
CA CYS A 195 9.21 11.48 -7.97
C CYS A 195 9.44 11.11 -6.51
N VAL A 196 9.92 12.07 -5.69
CA VAL A 196 10.37 11.81 -4.32
C VAL A 196 9.79 12.80 -3.32
N ARG A 197 9.61 12.36 -2.08
CA ARG A 197 9.17 13.19 -0.96
C ARG A 197 10.33 14.00 -0.43
N ARG A 198 10.42 15.24 -0.84
CA ARG A 198 11.43 16.18 -0.35
C ARG A 198 10.95 16.91 0.90
N PRO A 199 11.85 17.26 1.85
CA PRO A 199 11.51 18.15 2.96
C PRO A 199 10.93 19.49 2.46
N PRO A 200 10.02 20.14 3.18
CA PRO A 200 9.39 21.38 2.72
C PRO A 200 10.37 22.47 2.30
N ALA A 201 11.51 22.58 2.99
CA ALA A 201 12.55 23.56 2.67
C ALA A 201 13.26 23.32 1.32
N HIS A 202 13.16 22.10 0.79
CA HIS A 202 13.80 21.69 -0.47
C HIS A 202 12.80 21.60 -1.63
N ARG A 203 11.50 21.72 -1.37
CA ARG A 203 10.47 21.66 -2.42
C ARG A 203 10.43 22.92 -3.25
N GLU A 204 10.22 22.73 -4.53
CA GLU A 204 10.05 23.79 -5.51
C GLU A 204 8.57 24.05 -5.80
N PHE A 205 7.73 23.00 -5.68
CA PHE A 205 6.27 23.08 -5.77
C PHE A 205 5.59 21.96 -4.95
N THR A 206 4.29 22.09 -4.74
CA THR A 206 3.48 21.02 -4.14
C THR A 206 2.99 20.10 -5.24
N PRO A 207 3.25 18.78 -5.17
CA PRO A 207 2.71 17.84 -6.14
C PRO A 207 1.18 17.91 -6.21
N PRO A 208 0.57 17.82 -7.41
CA PRO A 208 -0.88 17.88 -7.58
C PRO A 208 -1.61 16.61 -7.14
N PHE A 209 -0.86 15.53 -6.87
CA PHE A 209 -1.36 14.23 -6.44
C PHE A 209 -0.49 13.65 -5.31
N PRO A 210 -0.99 12.72 -4.52
CA PRO A 210 -0.19 12.00 -3.53
C PRO A 210 0.94 11.20 -4.20
N LEU A 211 2.18 11.38 -3.72
CA LEU A 211 3.35 10.67 -4.27
C LEU A 211 3.36 9.18 -3.99
N SER A 212 2.46 8.68 -3.14
CA SER A 212 2.27 7.24 -2.92
C SER A 212 1.56 6.53 -4.08
N ILE A 213 0.84 7.26 -4.93
CA ILE A 213 0.11 6.65 -6.04
C ILE A 213 1.11 6.20 -7.12
N GLY A 214 1.09 4.90 -7.45
CA GLY A 214 2.02 4.30 -8.39
C GLY A 214 3.39 3.96 -7.79
N SER A 215 3.56 4.14 -6.48
CA SER A 215 4.72 3.63 -5.74
C SER A 215 4.43 2.25 -5.19
N ALA A 216 5.40 1.35 -5.24
CA ALA A 216 5.24 0.03 -4.66
C ALA A 216 6.58 -0.58 -4.23
N ALA A 217 6.54 -1.43 -3.21
CA ALA A 217 7.63 -2.33 -2.87
C ALA A 217 7.41 -3.71 -3.53
N GLY A 218 8.48 -4.43 -3.78
CA GLY A 218 8.44 -5.78 -4.35
C GLY A 218 9.75 -6.52 -4.15
N VAL A 219 9.71 -7.84 -4.36
CA VAL A 219 10.91 -8.71 -4.29
C VAL A 219 11.86 -8.42 -5.47
N SER A 220 11.31 -7.93 -6.58
CA SER A 220 12.07 -7.48 -7.75
C SER A 220 11.58 -6.12 -8.24
N ARG A 221 12.40 -5.46 -9.06
CA ARG A 221 12.03 -4.18 -9.70
C ARG A 221 10.79 -4.32 -10.58
N GLU A 222 10.70 -5.40 -11.34
CA GLU A 222 9.58 -5.69 -12.22
C GLU A 222 8.30 -5.94 -11.43
N GLY A 223 8.39 -6.69 -10.32
CA GLY A 223 7.28 -6.92 -9.40
C GLY A 223 6.79 -5.61 -8.77
N ALA A 224 7.70 -4.75 -8.31
CA ALA A 224 7.36 -3.44 -7.79
C ALA A 224 6.71 -2.56 -8.87
N ALA A 225 7.27 -2.53 -10.09
CA ALA A 225 6.72 -1.76 -11.20
C ALA A 225 5.30 -2.24 -11.58
N LEU A 226 5.05 -3.55 -11.60
CA LEU A 226 3.73 -4.12 -11.83
C LEU A 226 2.73 -3.71 -10.75
N HIS A 227 3.12 -3.76 -9.47
CA HIS A 227 2.25 -3.35 -8.37
C HIS A 227 1.91 -1.85 -8.46
N GLY A 228 2.91 -1.00 -8.73
CA GLY A 228 2.68 0.44 -8.91
C GLY A 228 1.77 0.75 -10.11
N LEU A 229 1.92 0.02 -11.22
CA LEU A 229 1.04 0.17 -12.38
C LEU A 229 -0.40 -0.27 -12.07
N LEU A 230 -0.57 -1.39 -11.39
CA LEU A 230 -1.89 -1.86 -10.97
C LEU A 230 -2.57 -0.85 -10.03
N GLU A 231 -1.82 -0.21 -9.13
CA GLU A 231 -2.35 0.85 -8.29
C GLU A 231 -2.78 2.08 -9.10
N LEU A 232 -2.01 2.49 -10.12
CA LEU A 232 -2.41 3.59 -11.01
C LEU A 232 -3.74 3.28 -11.72
N ILE A 233 -3.90 2.06 -12.24
CA ILE A 233 -5.15 1.60 -12.88
C ILE A 233 -6.31 1.58 -11.88
N GLU A 234 -6.06 1.11 -10.66
CA GLU A 234 -7.04 1.13 -9.56
C GLU A 234 -7.51 2.54 -9.22
N ARG A 235 -6.56 3.48 -9.10
CA ARG A 235 -6.86 4.88 -8.76
C ARG A 235 -7.60 5.60 -9.88
N ASP A 236 -7.29 5.28 -11.14
CA ASP A 236 -8.03 5.77 -12.30
C ASP A 236 -9.48 5.28 -12.29
N ALA A 237 -9.68 3.95 -12.21
CA ALA A 237 -11.01 3.35 -12.12
C ALA A 237 -11.82 3.89 -10.93
N THR A 238 -11.16 4.03 -9.77
CA THR A 238 -11.77 4.61 -8.57
C THR A 238 -12.17 6.07 -8.79
N SER A 239 -11.37 6.85 -9.49
CA SER A 239 -11.67 8.26 -9.77
C SER A 239 -12.87 8.39 -10.70
N LEU A 240 -12.95 7.56 -11.74
CA LEU A 240 -14.10 7.50 -12.64
C LEU A 240 -15.38 7.07 -11.90
N TRP A 241 -15.29 6.06 -11.05
CA TRP A 241 -16.41 5.61 -10.22
C TRP A 241 -16.84 6.68 -9.21
N TRP A 242 -15.93 7.12 -8.32
CA TRP A 242 -16.28 7.92 -7.16
C TRP A 242 -16.45 9.42 -7.46
N ARG A 243 -15.59 9.99 -8.31
CA ARG A 243 -15.61 11.41 -8.68
C ARG A 243 -16.33 11.65 -9.99
N GLY A 244 -16.16 10.74 -10.97
CA GLY A 244 -16.82 10.80 -12.26
C GLY A 244 -18.29 10.37 -12.24
N GLY A 245 -18.74 9.75 -11.15
CA GLY A 245 -20.13 9.31 -10.98
C GLY A 245 -20.50 8.10 -11.83
N GLN A 246 -19.53 7.34 -12.32
CA GLN A 246 -19.79 6.09 -13.04
C GLN A 246 -20.26 5.02 -12.07
N PHE A 247 -21.31 4.28 -12.44
CA PHE A 247 -21.82 3.20 -11.60
C PHE A 247 -20.99 1.94 -11.76
N GLY A 248 -20.73 1.25 -10.64
CA GLY A 248 -20.19 -0.11 -10.67
C GLY A 248 -21.24 -1.11 -11.14
N ARG A 249 -20.79 -2.17 -11.81
CA ARG A 249 -21.63 -3.26 -12.33
C ARG A 249 -21.73 -4.38 -11.30
N LEU A 250 -22.80 -5.15 -11.35
CA LEU A 250 -22.97 -6.31 -10.50
C LEU A 250 -22.04 -7.45 -10.94
N ILE A 251 -21.27 -8.01 -10.01
CA ILE A 251 -20.63 -9.31 -10.21
C ILE A 251 -21.69 -10.37 -9.87
N PRO A 252 -22.08 -11.24 -10.82
CA PRO A 252 -23.15 -12.22 -10.59
C PRO A 252 -22.83 -13.15 -9.41
N PRO A 253 -23.78 -13.45 -8.50
CA PRO A 253 -23.52 -14.27 -7.31
C PRO A 253 -22.98 -15.68 -7.59
N HIS A 254 -23.31 -16.23 -8.75
CA HIS A 254 -22.83 -17.56 -9.22
C HIS A 254 -21.45 -17.51 -9.91
N HIS A 255 -20.90 -16.32 -10.13
CA HIS A 255 -19.56 -16.19 -10.70
C HIS A 255 -18.51 -16.76 -9.72
N PRO A 256 -17.51 -17.54 -10.18
CA PRO A 256 -16.50 -18.15 -9.29
C PRO A 256 -15.82 -17.16 -8.36
N ALA A 257 -15.50 -15.95 -8.85
CA ALA A 257 -14.93 -14.89 -8.03
C ALA A 257 -15.86 -14.42 -6.90
N ALA A 258 -17.18 -14.33 -7.15
CA ALA A 258 -18.17 -13.96 -6.11
C ALA A 258 -18.34 -15.09 -5.07
N VAL A 259 -18.25 -16.35 -5.49
CA VAL A 259 -18.25 -17.50 -4.59
C VAL A 259 -17.02 -17.48 -3.69
N ALA A 260 -15.82 -17.32 -4.26
CA ALA A 260 -14.56 -17.20 -3.51
C ALA A 260 -14.60 -16.03 -2.52
N ALA A 261 -15.18 -14.90 -2.92
CA ALA A 261 -15.42 -13.75 -2.04
C ALA A 261 -16.30 -14.10 -0.84
N GLY A 262 -17.41 -14.81 -1.09
CA GLY A 262 -18.32 -15.24 -0.03
C GLY A 262 -17.65 -16.17 0.98
N ASP A 263 -16.80 -17.09 0.50
CA ASP A 263 -16.02 -17.97 1.36
C ASP A 263 -15.03 -17.20 2.21
N LEU A 264 -14.30 -16.27 1.61
CA LEU A 264 -13.36 -15.41 2.32
C LEU A 264 -14.06 -14.53 3.38
N VAL A 265 -15.19 -13.91 3.05
CA VAL A 265 -15.97 -13.12 4.00
C VAL A 265 -16.43 -13.98 5.18
N ARG A 266 -16.89 -15.23 4.93
CA ARG A 266 -17.27 -16.15 6.01
C ARG A 266 -16.08 -16.51 6.91
N GLN A 267 -14.92 -16.76 6.33
CA GLN A 267 -13.69 -17.01 7.08
C GLN A 267 -13.28 -15.82 7.95
N LEU A 268 -13.26 -14.62 7.37
CA LEU A 268 -12.85 -13.39 8.05
C LEU A 268 -13.79 -12.99 9.18
N ARG A 269 -15.09 -13.22 9.01
CA ARG A 269 -16.14 -12.80 9.96
C ARG A 269 -16.69 -13.93 10.83
N HIS A 270 -15.98 -15.06 10.89
CA HIS A 270 -16.40 -16.18 11.72
C HIS A 270 -16.54 -15.76 13.18
N GLY A 271 -17.70 -16.10 13.79
CA GLY A 271 -17.98 -15.77 15.20
C GLY A 271 -18.46 -14.33 15.47
N VAL A 272 -18.58 -13.47 14.47
CA VAL A 272 -19.16 -12.12 14.64
C VAL A 272 -20.68 -12.20 14.80
N ALA A 273 -21.20 -11.71 15.94
CA ALA A 273 -22.63 -11.82 16.28
C ALA A 273 -23.53 -10.98 15.33
N ALA A 274 -23.05 -9.84 14.84
CA ALA A 274 -23.77 -8.97 13.92
C ALA A 274 -22.89 -8.64 12.70
N PRO A 275 -22.75 -9.58 11.74
CA PRO A 275 -21.91 -9.39 10.60
C PRO A 275 -22.39 -8.25 9.71
N ARG A 276 -21.45 -7.47 9.17
CA ARG A 276 -21.75 -6.41 8.21
C ARG A 276 -22.25 -7.02 6.90
N ARG A 277 -23.17 -6.34 6.23
CA ARG A 277 -23.55 -6.70 4.85
C ARG A 277 -22.39 -6.35 3.93
N THR A 278 -22.02 -7.26 3.03
CA THR A 278 -20.91 -7.08 2.10
C THR A 278 -21.36 -7.39 0.67
N TRP A 279 -20.97 -6.56 -0.28
CA TRP A 279 -21.23 -6.77 -1.70
C TRP A 279 -20.08 -6.24 -2.56
N LEU A 280 -20.10 -6.57 -3.84
CA LEU A 280 -19.02 -6.27 -4.78
C LEU A 280 -19.52 -5.44 -5.94
N LEU A 281 -18.70 -4.52 -6.40
CA LEU A 281 -18.90 -3.73 -7.60
C LEU A 281 -17.72 -3.96 -8.54
N ASP A 282 -17.99 -4.28 -9.79
CA ASP A 282 -17.00 -4.23 -10.87
C ASP A 282 -16.95 -2.81 -11.42
N ILE A 283 -15.80 -2.17 -11.30
CA ILE A 283 -15.50 -0.82 -11.80
C ILE A 283 -14.43 -0.84 -12.88
N THR A 284 -14.22 -2.00 -13.52
CA THR A 284 -13.24 -2.17 -14.61
C THR A 284 -13.51 -1.17 -15.73
N THR A 285 -12.46 -0.47 -16.14
CA THR A 285 -12.48 0.52 -17.22
C THR A 285 -12.16 -0.13 -18.57
N ASP A 286 -12.03 0.68 -19.61
CA ASP A 286 -11.61 0.29 -20.97
C ASP A 286 -10.18 -0.27 -21.04
N ILE A 287 -9.37 -0.06 -20.00
CA ILE A 287 -8.05 -0.71 -19.87
C ILE A 287 -8.18 -2.24 -19.77
N GLY A 288 -9.33 -2.75 -19.30
CA GLY A 288 -9.62 -4.18 -19.24
C GLY A 288 -9.03 -4.92 -18.04
N VAL A 289 -8.20 -4.28 -17.21
CA VAL A 289 -7.69 -4.87 -15.98
C VAL A 289 -8.80 -4.90 -14.93
N PRO A 290 -9.14 -6.07 -14.34
CA PRO A 290 -10.18 -6.17 -13.33
C PRO A 290 -9.96 -5.24 -12.15
N CYS A 291 -10.89 -4.29 -11.95
CA CYS A 291 -10.93 -3.35 -10.84
C CYS A 291 -12.22 -3.57 -10.05
N VAL A 292 -12.10 -3.87 -8.76
CA VAL A 292 -13.22 -4.22 -7.90
C VAL A 292 -13.29 -3.30 -6.68
N VAL A 293 -14.51 -2.93 -6.32
CA VAL A 293 -14.82 -2.34 -5.02
C VAL A 293 -15.57 -3.36 -4.19
N ALA A 294 -15.03 -3.74 -3.05
CA ALA A 294 -15.78 -4.42 -2.01
C ALA A 294 -16.38 -3.37 -1.06
N VAL A 295 -17.67 -3.43 -0.82
CA VAL A 295 -18.39 -2.47 0.03
C VAL A 295 -19.01 -3.22 1.20
N SER A 296 -19.02 -2.61 2.37
CA SER A 296 -19.80 -3.11 3.51
C SER A 296 -20.50 -2.00 4.29
N CYS A 297 -21.54 -2.36 5.01
CA CYS A 297 -22.17 -1.50 6.00
C CYS A 297 -22.79 -2.34 7.13
N ARG A 298 -23.11 -1.71 8.26
CA ARG A 298 -23.92 -2.34 9.33
C ARG A 298 -25.32 -2.66 8.83
N ALA A 299 -26.05 -3.47 9.59
CA ALA A 299 -27.41 -3.89 9.22
C ALA A 299 -28.38 -2.71 9.02
N ASP A 300 -28.18 -1.63 9.77
CA ASP A 300 -28.94 -0.39 9.67
C ASP A 300 -28.51 0.53 8.51
N GLY A 301 -27.50 0.13 7.75
CA GLY A 301 -26.93 0.90 6.63
C GLY A 301 -25.87 1.92 7.04
N SER A 302 -25.60 2.08 8.33
CA SER A 302 -24.58 3.02 8.82
C SER A 302 -23.16 2.47 8.67
N GLY A 303 -22.17 3.36 8.82
CA GLY A 303 -20.76 3.01 8.92
C GLY A 303 -20.27 2.24 7.69
N PHE A 304 -20.58 2.70 6.48
CA PHE A 304 -20.07 2.01 5.30
C PHE A 304 -18.55 2.15 5.20
N ALA A 305 -17.94 1.08 4.73
CA ALA A 305 -16.54 1.03 4.34
C ALA A 305 -16.41 0.43 2.94
N PHE A 306 -15.31 0.66 2.28
CA PHE A 306 -14.97 0.00 1.03
C PHE A 306 -13.47 -0.28 0.93
N GLY A 307 -13.13 -1.36 0.23
CA GLY A 307 -11.79 -1.69 -0.20
C GLY A 307 -11.74 -1.79 -1.72
N LEU A 308 -10.59 -1.48 -2.29
CA LEU A 308 -10.35 -1.37 -3.72
C LEU A 308 -9.28 -2.38 -4.13
N SER A 309 -9.37 -2.90 -5.33
CA SER A 309 -8.24 -3.65 -5.88
C SER A 309 -8.29 -3.74 -7.39
N ALA A 310 -7.14 -3.51 -8.03
CA ALA A 310 -6.87 -3.92 -9.39
C ALA A 310 -5.90 -5.09 -9.40
N ARG A 311 -6.26 -6.17 -10.10
CA ARG A 311 -5.41 -7.37 -10.27
C ARG A 311 -5.61 -7.94 -11.67
N PRO A 312 -4.62 -8.68 -12.21
CA PRO A 312 -4.76 -9.31 -13.54
C PRO A 312 -5.90 -10.32 -13.61
N ARG A 313 -6.31 -10.92 -12.50
CA ARG A 313 -7.42 -11.88 -12.41
C ARG A 313 -8.52 -11.36 -11.50
N LEU A 314 -9.77 -11.46 -11.95
CA LEU A 314 -10.94 -10.98 -11.20
C LEU A 314 -11.05 -11.60 -9.80
N GLU A 315 -10.80 -12.89 -9.65
CA GLU A 315 -10.82 -13.57 -8.35
C GLU A 315 -9.79 -12.97 -7.37
N ALA A 316 -8.58 -12.70 -7.86
CA ALA A 316 -7.54 -12.07 -7.06
C ALA A 316 -7.93 -10.61 -6.68
N ALA A 317 -8.52 -9.86 -7.62
CA ALA A 317 -9.01 -8.51 -7.36
C ALA A 317 -10.11 -8.50 -6.29
N VAL A 318 -11.07 -9.41 -6.39
CA VAL A 318 -12.17 -9.56 -5.42
C VAL A 318 -11.64 -9.89 -4.02
N CYS A 319 -10.77 -10.89 -3.90
CA CYS A 319 -10.21 -11.30 -2.60
C CYS A 319 -9.38 -10.17 -1.97
N SER A 320 -8.55 -9.50 -2.78
CA SER A 320 -7.74 -8.37 -2.30
C SER A 320 -8.61 -7.19 -1.85
N ALA A 321 -9.66 -6.85 -2.61
CA ALA A 321 -10.61 -5.80 -2.25
C ALA A 321 -11.34 -6.10 -0.92
N ILE A 322 -11.66 -7.36 -0.62
CA ILE A 322 -12.28 -7.76 0.65
C ILE A 322 -11.30 -7.60 1.82
N VAL A 323 -10.05 -7.99 1.65
CA VAL A 323 -9.01 -7.81 2.68
C VAL A 323 -8.81 -6.32 2.97
N GLU A 324 -8.71 -5.49 1.93
CA GLU A 324 -8.61 -4.03 2.09
C GLU A 324 -9.88 -3.40 2.69
N LEU A 325 -11.07 -3.92 2.34
CA LEU A 325 -12.31 -3.52 2.99
C LEU A 325 -12.26 -3.72 4.51
N CYS A 326 -11.80 -4.91 4.96
CA CYS A 326 -11.68 -5.21 6.38
C CYS A 326 -10.63 -4.32 7.07
N GLN A 327 -9.56 -3.95 6.37
CA GLN A 327 -8.59 -2.95 6.85
C GLN A 327 -9.23 -1.56 6.98
N GLY A 328 -10.09 -1.16 6.03
CA GLY A 328 -10.85 0.08 6.10
C GLY A 328 -11.83 0.11 7.28
N GLU A 329 -12.51 -1.00 7.56
CA GLU A 329 -13.37 -1.16 8.75
C GLU A 329 -12.57 -1.04 10.05
N LEU A 330 -11.38 -1.65 10.10
CA LEU A 330 -10.46 -1.52 11.23
C LEU A 330 -10.00 -0.07 11.42
N ALA A 331 -9.70 0.65 10.34
CA ALA A 331 -9.34 2.06 10.42
C ALA A 331 -10.47 2.91 11.04
N ASP A 332 -11.72 2.63 10.72
CA ASP A 332 -12.89 3.30 11.34
C ASP A 332 -12.98 3.00 12.84
N VAL A 333 -12.69 1.76 13.27
CA VAL A 333 -12.62 1.38 14.69
C VAL A 333 -11.50 2.12 15.41
N VAL A 334 -10.30 2.18 14.82
CA VAL A 334 -9.14 2.89 15.39
C VAL A 334 -9.45 4.39 15.56
N VAL A 335 -10.07 5.01 14.56
CA VAL A 335 -10.45 6.43 14.62
C VAL A 335 -11.52 6.67 15.70
N ALA A 336 -12.51 5.79 15.81
CA ALA A 336 -13.55 5.89 16.84
C ALA A 336 -12.95 5.73 18.26
N THR A 337 -12.04 4.78 18.44
CA THR A 337 -11.33 4.56 19.72
C THR A 337 -10.48 5.77 20.07
N LYS A 338 -9.69 6.28 19.11
CA LYS A 338 -8.86 7.47 19.30
C LYS A 338 -9.69 8.69 19.72
N ARG A 339 -10.87 8.87 19.10
CA ARG A 339 -11.82 9.93 19.45
C ARG A 339 -12.36 9.75 20.89
N SER A 340 -12.76 8.53 21.24
CA SER A 340 -13.29 8.21 22.57
C SER A 340 -12.26 8.42 23.67
N GLU A 341 -11.00 8.03 23.46
CA GLU A 341 -9.94 8.09 24.48
C GLU A 341 -9.28 9.45 24.60
N ARG A 342 -9.14 10.19 23.49
CA ARG A 342 -8.32 11.40 23.41
C ARG A 342 -9.06 12.66 22.95
N GLY A 343 -10.34 12.51 22.61
CA GLY A 343 -11.21 13.60 22.15
C GLY A 343 -10.94 14.05 20.71
N ASP A 344 -11.79 14.95 20.20
CA ASP A 344 -11.74 15.46 18.83
C ASP A 344 -10.45 16.22 18.46
N ALA A 345 -9.75 16.79 19.47
CA ALA A 345 -8.50 17.51 19.27
C ALA A 345 -7.34 16.58 18.83
N ALA A 346 -7.41 15.29 19.15
CA ALA A 346 -6.42 14.32 18.75
C ALA A 346 -6.57 13.84 17.28
N LEU A 347 -7.68 14.15 16.63
CA LEU A 347 -7.99 13.70 15.27
C LEU A 347 -7.25 14.54 14.23
N ASN A 348 -6.54 13.87 13.33
CA ASN A 348 -5.93 14.48 12.15
C ASN A 348 -6.95 14.68 11.01
N ALA A 349 -6.51 15.21 9.87
CA ALA A 349 -7.38 15.44 8.72
C ALA A 349 -7.96 14.13 8.14
N GLN A 350 -7.15 13.08 8.09
CA GLN A 350 -7.57 11.76 7.58
C GLN A 350 -8.60 11.11 8.50
N ASP A 351 -8.40 11.16 9.82
CA ASP A 351 -9.37 10.67 10.80
C ASP A 351 -10.75 11.33 10.60
N ARG A 352 -10.76 12.64 10.36
CA ARG A 352 -12.00 13.40 10.12
C ARG A 352 -12.69 13.02 8.80
N ILE A 353 -11.92 12.62 7.76
CA ILE A 353 -12.48 12.08 6.52
C ILE A 353 -13.18 10.74 6.80
N HIS A 354 -12.54 9.84 7.55
CA HIS A 354 -13.13 8.57 7.96
C HIS A 354 -14.45 8.77 8.71
N LEU A 355 -14.48 9.64 9.72
CA LEU A 355 -15.70 9.92 10.48
C LEU A 355 -16.83 10.51 9.62
N ARG A 356 -16.51 11.44 8.71
CA ARG A 356 -17.51 12.00 7.79
C ARG A 356 -18.08 10.94 6.86
N ARG A 357 -17.23 10.08 6.31
CA ARG A 357 -17.66 8.98 5.43
C ARG A 357 -18.54 8.00 6.18
N ALA A 358 -18.13 7.55 7.37
CA ALA A 358 -18.87 6.61 8.18
C ALA A 358 -20.25 7.14 8.65
N ALA A 359 -20.43 8.46 8.71
CA ALA A 359 -21.69 9.10 9.06
C ALA A 359 -22.74 9.08 7.94
N ILE A 360 -22.35 8.81 6.69
CA ILE A 360 -23.27 8.76 5.55
C ILE A 360 -23.92 7.37 5.51
N PRO A 361 -25.26 7.25 5.51
CA PRO A 361 -25.92 5.96 5.31
C PRO A 361 -25.64 5.41 3.89
N ALA A 362 -25.30 4.13 3.79
CA ALA A 362 -24.95 3.50 2.52
C ALA A 362 -26.07 3.63 1.46
N ASN A 363 -27.34 3.56 1.88
CA ASN A 363 -28.49 3.70 0.99
C ASN A 363 -28.70 5.10 0.41
N GLN A 364 -28.04 6.12 0.95
CA GLN A 364 -28.06 7.49 0.41
C GLN A 364 -27.00 7.73 -0.66
N CYS A 365 -26.01 6.84 -0.78
CA CYS A 365 -24.97 6.92 -1.79
C CYS A 365 -25.23 5.90 -2.92
N LYS A 366 -25.80 6.37 -4.03
CA LYS A 366 -26.16 5.50 -5.18
C LYS A 366 -24.95 4.78 -5.78
N LEU A 367 -23.76 5.39 -5.73
CA LEU A 367 -22.52 4.82 -6.27
C LEU A 367 -22.07 3.56 -5.53
N LEU A 368 -22.52 3.35 -4.29
CA LEU A 368 -22.22 2.15 -3.51
C LEU A 368 -23.07 0.94 -3.94
N HIS A 369 -24.03 1.11 -4.84
CA HIS A 369 -24.93 0.05 -5.28
C HIS A 369 -24.71 -0.27 -6.75
N PRO A 370 -24.71 -1.58 -7.13
CA PRO A 370 -24.54 -1.96 -8.52
C PRO A 370 -25.73 -1.57 -9.37
N ILE A 371 -25.46 -1.24 -10.63
CA ILE A 371 -26.52 -1.24 -11.65
C ILE A 371 -26.81 -2.68 -12.07
N ALA A 372 -28.07 -2.92 -12.51
CA ALA A 372 -28.57 -4.26 -12.82
C ALA A 372 -27.98 -4.89 -14.11
N GLU A 373 -27.26 -4.13 -14.92
CA GLU A 373 -26.62 -4.65 -16.13
C GLU A 373 -25.40 -5.50 -15.74
N PRO A 374 -25.37 -6.81 -16.11
CA PRO A 374 -24.22 -7.64 -15.85
C PRO A 374 -23.00 -7.11 -16.61
N ALA A 375 -21.84 -7.18 -15.99
CA ALA A 375 -20.58 -6.83 -16.61
C ALA A 375 -20.35 -7.72 -17.86
N THR A 376 -20.29 -7.10 -19.03
CA THR A 376 -20.09 -7.79 -20.31
C THR A 376 -18.65 -8.24 -20.57
N HIS A 377 -17.70 -7.83 -19.70
CA HIS A 377 -16.26 -8.06 -19.87
C HIS A 377 -15.60 -8.69 -18.62
N LEU A 378 -16.20 -9.74 -18.06
CA LEU A 378 -15.59 -10.48 -16.93
C LEU A 378 -14.53 -11.51 -17.37
N ALA A 379 -14.24 -11.62 -18.66
CA ALA A 379 -13.26 -12.55 -19.21
C ALA A 379 -11.95 -11.82 -19.58
N PHE A 380 -11.24 -11.31 -18.57
CA PHE A 380 -9.83 -10.97 -18.76
C PHE A 380 -9.01 -12.23 -18.51
N ASP A 381 -8.46 -12.83 -19.58
CA ASP A 381 -7.54 -13.95 -19.45
C ASP A 381 -6.13 -13.40 -19.18
N ALA A 382 -5.54 -13.81 -18.06
CA ALA A 382 -4.17 -13.42 -17.67
C ALA A 382 -3.12 -13.82 -18.72
N THR A 383 -3.43 -14.77 -19.61
CA THR A 383 -2.59 -15.14 -20.76
C THR A 383 -2.52 -14.02 -21.79
N GLU A 384 -3.55 -13.22 -21.95
CA GLU A 384 -3.54 -12.04 -22.84
C GLU A 384 -2.83 -10.84 -22.19
N ALA A 385 -2.83 -10.72 -20.87
CA ALA A 385 -2.13 -9.65 -20.14
C ALA A 385 -0.61 -9.71 -20.33
N SER A 386 -0.04 -10.90 -20.45
CA SER A 386 1.40 -11.06 -20.69
C SER A 386 1.88 -10.46 -22.01
N VAL A 387 0.98 -10.23 -22.97
CA VAL A 387 1.31 -9.61 -24.26
C VAL A 387 1.40 -8.08 -24.18
N PHE A 388 0.76 -7.46 -23.17
CA PHE A 388 0.76 -6.01 -22.99
C PHE A 388 1.81 -5.49 -21.98
N PHE A 389 2.48 -6.39 -21.25
CA PHE A 389 3.40 -6.05 -20.19
C PHE A 389 4.86 -6.48 -20.43
N ILE A 390 5.22 -6.84 -21.67
CA ILE A 390 6.61 -7.11 -22.08
C ILE A 390 7.27 -5.86 -22.66
#